data_3505617e03bd98398fd73d574146b27a
#
_entry.id   3505617e03bd98398fd73d574146b27a
#
_cell.length_a   1.000
_cell.length_b   1.000
_cell.length_c   1.000
_cell.angle_alpha   90.00
_cell.angle_beta   90.00
_cell.angle_gamma   90.00
#
_symmetry.space_group_name_H-M   'P 1'
#
loop_
_entity.id
_entity.type
_entity.pdbx_description
1 polymer ?
#
loop_
_entity_poly.entity_id
_entity_poly.type
_entity_poly.pdbx_seq_one_letter_code
_entity_poly.pdbx_strand_id
1 'polypeptide(L)'
;MGLGAFMLLGIISLVASVSTTRTELANTSDQIENGRYALQVFNEDVALGGFFGKYHPGIGAVTYTSPSPCETTAANLGFNSTLTPVQMPLAVNAFPYDSASSAPGLTIPSCFSAEVRDKSEILVVRHVDPNSVAVTAANIPTGNTTPYLQISGCDLDSLSFRMSTDRADLTLRENGCTGALSTLAEAWPYTVNAYFISP
;
A
#
# COMPACT_ATOMS: atom_id res chain seq x y z
N MET A 1 29.82 -17.52 60.63
CA MET A 1 29.49 -17.94 59.24
C MET A 1 28.15 -17.41 58.71
N GLY A 2 27.15 -17.02 59.52
CA GLY A 2 25.85 -16.53 59.07
C GLY A 2 25.86 -15.18 58.32
N LEU A 3 26.71 -14.25 58.73
CA LEU A 3 26.75 -12.89 58.15
C LEU A 3 27.22 -12.86 56.68
N GLY A 4 28.18 -13.74 56.32
CA GLY A 4 28.65 -13.86 54.92
C GLY A 4 27.62 -14.47 53.98
N ALA A 5 26.81 -15.41 54.45
CA ALA A 5 25.73 -15.98 53.63
C ALA A 5 24.60 -14.96 53.36
N PHE A 6 24.31 -14.10 54.34
CA PHE A 6 23.32 -13.03 54.17
C PHE A 6 23.76 -11.98 53.16
N MET A 7 25.04 -11.59 53.18
CA MET A 7 25.59 -10.65 52.18
C MET A 7 25.60 -11.25 50.77
N LEU A 8 25.95 -12.51 50.62
CA LEU A 8 25.93 -13.22 49.33
C LEU A 8 24.53 -13.28 48.73
N LEU A 9 23.51 -13.58 49.52
CA LEU A 9 22.11 -13.60 49.08
C LEU A 9 21.65 -12.21 48.63
N GLY A 10 22.07 -11.14 49.34
CA GLY A 10 21.76 -9.77 48.97
C GLY A 10 22.39 -9.37 47.61
N ILE A 11 23.66 -9.76 47.38
CA ILE A 11 24.32 -9.46 46.09
C ILE A 11 23.69 -10.24 44.93
N ILE A 12 23.36 -11.52 45.13
CA ILE A 12 22.69 -12.33 44.08
C ILE A 12 21.32 -11.75 43.74
N SER A 13 20.54 -11.34 44.73
CA SER A 13 19.24 -10.70 44.51
C SER A 13 19.37 -9.38 43.72
N LEU A 14 20.37 -8.59 44.05
CA LEU A 14 20.63 -7.32 43.37
C LEU A 14 21.10 -7.54 41.94
N VAL A 15 21.97 -8.49 41.68
CA VAL A 15 22.43 -8.86 40.33
C VAL A 15 21.25 -9.37 39.47
N ALA A 16 20.41 -10.24 40.05
CA ALA A 16 19.22 -10.74 39.37
C ALA A 16 18.24 -9.58 38.99
N SER A 17 17.99 -8.68 39.94
CA SER A 17 17.13 -7.51 39.70
C SER A 17 17.70 -6.58 38.62
N VAL A 18 18.99 -6.30 38.61
CA VAL A 18 19.66 -5.49 37.60
C VAL A 18 19.61 -6.18 36.23
N SER A 19 19.75 -7.50 36.17
CA SER A 19 19.68 -8.27 34.93
C SER A 19 18.28 -8.22 34.32
N THR A 20 17.23 -8.43 35.13
CA THR A 20 15.83 -8.33 34.65
C THR A 20 15.50 -6.90 34.14
N THR A 21 15.87 -5.87 34.90
CA THR A 21 15.65 -4.48 34.48
C THR A 21 16.36 -4.13 33.17
N ARG A 22 17.59 -4.63 32.96
CA ARG A 22 18.30 -4.43 31.69
C ARG A 22 17.60 -5.11 30.53
N THR A 23 17.10 -6.32 30.73
CA THR A 23 16.34 -7.04 29.68
C THR A 23 15.03 -6.31 29.34
N GLU A 24 14.32 -5.83 30.34
CA GLU A 24 13.09 -5.04 30.15
C GLU A 24 13.34 -3.71 29.42
N LEU A 25 14.44 -3.01 29.78
CA LEU A 25 14.83 -1.78 29.09
C LEU A 25 15.22 -2.05 27.62
N ALA A 26 15.96 -3.12 27.35
CA ALA A 26 16.32 -3.51 25.99
C ALA A 26 15.07 -3.82 25.16
N ASN A 27 14.18 -4.64 25.68
CA ASN A 27 12.92 -4.99 25.00
C ASN A 27 12.04 -3.76 24.75
N THR A 28 11.98 -2.83 25.71
CA THR A 28 11.22 -1.58 25.56
C THR A 28 11.85 -0.67 24.51
N SER A 29 13.18 -0.60 24.47
CA SER A 29 13.90 0.17 23.44
C SER A 29 13.63 -0.38 22.04
N ASP A 30 13.71 -1.70 21.88
CA ASP A 30 13.44 -2.37 20.60
C ASP A 30 11.98 -2.16 20.14
N GLN A 31 11.03 -2.19 21.07
CA GLN A 31 9.63 -1.92 20.77
C GLN A 31 9.41 -0.48 20.32
N ILE A 32 10.06 0.49 20.97
CA ILE A 32 9.97 1.91 20.59
C ILE A 32 10.58 2.13 19.21
N GLU A 33 11.74 1.52 18.94
CA GLU A 33 12.42 1.66 17.64
C GLU A 33 11.57 1.05 16.52
N ASN A 34 11.07 -0.17 16.71
CA ASN A 34 10.16 -0.82 15.76
C ASN A 34 8.88 -0.01 15.53
N GLY A 35 8.30 0.55 16.60
CA GLY A 35 7.12 1.41 16.51
C GLY A 35 7.39 2.71 15.71
N ARG A 36 8.54 3.33 15.94
CA ARG A 36 8.94 4.54 15.18
C ARG A 36 9.15 4.22 13.70
N TYR A 37 9.82 3.11 13.39
CA TYR A 37 10.01 2.68 12.00
C TYR A 37 8.67 2.38 11.32
N ALA A 38 7.79 1.64 11.97
CA ALA A 38 6.47 1.34 11.43
C ALA A 38 5.65 2.61 11.15
N LEU A 39 5.68 3.59 12.08
CA LEU A 39 5.02 4.89 11.89
C LEU A 39 5.65 5.70 10.76
N GLN A 40 6.95 5.63 10.57
CA GLN A 40 7.62 6.33 9.47
C GLN A 40 7.16 5.75 8.12
N VAL A 41 7.23 4.44 7.94
CA VAL A 41 6.78 3.75 6.72
C VAL A 41 5.31 4.06 6.44
N PHE A 42 4.48 3.98 7.47
CA PHE A 42 3.06 4.31 7.37
C PHE A 42 2.82 5.76 6.93
N ASN A 43 3.53 6.73 7.52
CA ASN A 43 3.39 8.13 7.16
C ASN A 43 3.82 8.41 5.72
N GLU A 44 4.92 7.80 5.26
CA GLU A 44 5.40 7.94 3.89
C GLU A 44 4.38 7.39 2.89
N ASP A 45 3.81 6.23 3.18
CA ASP A 45 2.82 5.59 2.32
C ASP A 45 1.48 6.37 2.28
N VAL A 46 0.98 6.79 3.44
CA VAL A 46 -0.25 7.60 3.52
C VAL A 46 -0.07 8.96 2.84
N ALA A 47 1.13 9.55 2.91
CA ALA A 47 1.42 10.80 2.20
C ALA A 47 1.39 10.63 0.68
N LEU A 48 1.67 9.43 0.16
CA LEU A 48 1.52 9.08 -1.25
C LEU A 48 0.10 8.67 -1.62
N GLY A 49 -0.76 8.42 -0.62
CA GLY A 49 -2.13 7.98 -0.84
C GLY A 49 -2.89 8.89 -1.81
N GLY A 50 -3.38 8.31 -2.93
CA GLY A 50 -4.04 9.05 -3.98
C GLY A 50 -3.13 9.74 -5.00
N PHE A 51 -1.83 9.57 -4.88
CA PHE A 51 -0.94 9.95 -5.97
C PHE A 51 -1.14 8.96 -7.14
N PHE A 52 -1.77 9.42 -8.20
CA PHE A 52 -2.03 8.67 -9.42
C PHE A 52 -1.29 9.29 -10.61
N GLY A 53 0.00 9.57 -10.41
CA GLY A 53 0.86 10.14 -11.44
C GLY A 53 0.46 11.55 -11.87
N LYS A 54 0.48 11.80 -13.17
CA LYS A 54 0.16 13.12 -13.75
C LYS A 54 -1.36 13.34 -13.97
N TYR A 55 -2.21 12.41 -13.54
CA TYR A 55 -3.65 12.55 -13.73
C TYR A 55 -4.25 13.55 -12.74
N HIS A 56 -4.86 14.60 -13.29
CA HIS A 56 -5.58 15.62 -12.53
C HIS A 56 -7.04 15.67 -13.01
N PRO A 57 -7.94 14.94 -12.33
CA PRO A 57 -9.35 15.02 -12.69
C PRO A 57 -9.90 16.43 -12.40
N GLY A 58 -10.71 16.95 -13.31
CA GLY A 58 -11.49 18.17 -13.06
C GLY A 58 -12.49 17.96 -11.92
N ILE A 59 -12.92 19.03 -11.26
CA ILE A 59 -13.91 18.98 -10.18
C ILE A 59 -15.20 18.31 -10.69
N GLY A 60 -15.66 17.25 -10.01
CA GLY A 60 -16.87 16.50 -10.38
C GLY A 60 -16.71 15.49 -11.52
N ALA A 61 -15.47 15.31 -12.03
CA ALA A 61 -15.20 14.43 -13.16
C ALA A 61 -14.86 12.98 -12.77
N VAL A 62 -14.94 12.60 -11.49
CA VAL A 62 -14.54 11.27 -11.00
C VAL A 62 -15.60 10.66 -10.11
N THR A 63 -15.88 9.38 -10.32
CA THR A 63 -16.61 8.51 -9.37
C THR A 63 -15.62 7.61 -8.66
N TYR A 64 -15.69 7.56 -7.33
CA TYR A 64 -14.79 6.75 -6.54
C TYR A 64 -15.40 5.39 -6.20
N THR A 65 -14.54 4.36 -6.22
CA THR A 65 -14.89 2.99 -5.82
C THR A 65 -13.94 2.48 -4.76
N SER A 66 -14.36 1.44 -4.05
CA SER A 66 -13.53 0.76 -3.04
C SER A 66 -13.33 -0.70 -3.47
N PRO A 67 -12.37 -0.98 -4.37
CA PRO A 67 -12.06 -2.34 -4.76
C PRO A 67 -11.50 -3.14 -3.57
N SER A 68 -11.64 -4.47 -3.63
CA SER A 68 -11.03 -5.35 -2.64
C SER A 68 -9.52 -5.10 -2.55
N PRO A 69 -8.92 -5.07 -1.34
CA PRO A 69 -7.47 -4.97 -1.21
C PRO A 69 -6.72 -6.19 -1.77
N CYS A 70 -7.43 -7.32 -1.98
CA CYS A 70 -6.89 -8.55 -2.55
C CYS A 70 -7.00 -8.63 -4.07
N GLU A 71 -7.52 -7.59 -4.71
CA GLU A 71 -7.68 -7.62 -6.16
C GLU A 71 -6.32 -7.47 -6.86
N THR A 72 -6.04 -8.39 -7.76
CA THR A 72 -4.80 -8.43 -8.57
C THR A 72 -5.06 -8.23 -10.06
N THR A 73 -6.33 -8.32 -10.47
CA THR A 73 -6.73 -8.15 -11.86
C THR A 73 -6.83 -6.68 -12.21
N ALA A 74 -6.02 -6.20 -13.14
CA ALA A 74 -5.94 -4.79 -13.51
C ALA A 74 -7.32 -4.15 -13.81
N ALA A 75 -8.23 -4.88 -14.45
CA ALA A 75 -9.58 -4.43 -14.79
C ALA A 75 -10.46 -4.16 -13.55
N ASN A 76 -10.17 -4.80 -12.40
CA ASN A 76 -10.97 -4.73 -11.18
C ASN A 76 -10.35 -3.81 -10.10
N LEU A 77 -9.21 -3.19 -10.38
CA LEU A 77 -8.54 -2.26 -9.44
C LEU A 77 -9.27 -0.93 -9.25
N GLY A 78 -10.42 -0.75 -9.90
CA GLY A 78 -11.27 0.42 -9.74
C GLY A 78 -10.97 1.56 -10.71
N PHE A 79 -10.06 1.37 -11.66
CA PHE A 79 -9.76 2.34 -12.71
C PHE A 79 -10.59 2.07 -13.96
N ASN A 80 -11.41 3.04 -14.39
CA ASN A 80 -12.17 2.93 -15.64
C ASN A 80 -12.31 4.31 -16.29
N SER A 81 -11.57 4.53 -17.37
CA SER A 81 -11.57 5.77 -18.14
C SER A 81 -12.62 5.81 -19.26
N THR A 82 -13.37 4.73 -19.49
CA THR A 82 -14.45 4.68 -20.48
C THR A 82 -15.77 5.22 -19.95
N LEU A 83 -15.90 5.38 -18.64
CA LEU A 83 -17.09 5.93 -17.99
C LEU A 83 -17.09 7.45 -18.00
N THR A 84 -18.27 8.05 -17.91
CA THR A 84 -18.47 9.49 -17.72
C THR A 84 -19.47 9.71 -16.59
N PRO A 85 -19.01 10.16 -15.42
CA PRO A 85 -17.62 10.48 -15.04
C PRO A 85 -16.71 9.24 -14.98
N VAL A 86 -15.41 9.46 -15.17
CA VAL A 86 -14.41 8.39 -15.04
C VAL A 86 -14.41 7.80 -13.63
N GLN A 87 -14.01 6.55 -13.50
CA GLN A 87 -13.95 5.86 -12.22
C GLN A 87 -12.52 5.67 -11.76
N MET A 88 -12.27 5.91 -10.47
CA MET A 88 -10.99 5.70 -9.81
C MET A 88 -11.16 5.04 -8.44
N PRO A 89 -10.16 4.31 -7.92
CA PRO A 89 -10.24 3.77 -6.57
C PRO A 89 -10.10 4.89 -5.52
N LEU A 90 -10.72 4.68 -4.35
CA LEU A 90 -10.43 5.50 -3.17
C LEU A 90 -8.95 5.36 -2.81
N ALA A 91 -8.30 6.48 -2.59
CA ALA A 91 -6.89 6.56 -2.19
C ALA A 91 -6.62 5.85 -0.88
N VAL A 92 -7.46 6.14 0.11
CA VAL A 92 -7.37 5.56 1.45
C VAL A 92 -8.78 5.14 1.87
N ASN A 93 -8.92 3.92 2.35
CA ASN A 93 -10.17 3.46 2.94
C ASN A 93 -9.90 2.42 4.02
N ALA A 94 -10.82 2.32 5.00
CA ALA A 94 -10.77 1.34 6.05
C ALA A 94 -11.80 0.24 5.82
N PHE A 95 -11.44 -0.98 6.17
CA PHE A 95 -12.31 -2.14 6.21
C PHE A 95 -12.41 -2.61 7.66
N PRO A 96 -13.57 -2.50 8.31
CA PRO A 96 -13.75 -3.03 9.65
C PRO A 96 -13.70 -4.57 9.62
N TYR A 97 -13.11 -5.15 10.64
CA TYR A 97 -13.05 -6.59 10.83
C TYR A 97 -13.68 -7.00 12.16
N ASP A 98 -14.58 -7.97 12.12
CA ASP A 98 -15.18 -8.61 13.29
C ASP A 98 -15.33 -10.11 13.03
N SER A 99 -14.55 -10.92 13.73
CA SER A 99 -14.53 -12.38 13.59
C SER A 99 -15.85 -13.05 13.95
N ALA A 100 -16.68 -12.41 14.78
CA ALA A 100 -17.99 -12.91 15.18
C ALA A 100 -19.11 -12.53 14.20
N SER A 101 -18.82 -11.69 13.21
CA SER A 101 -19.82 -11.18 12.25
C SER A 101 -19.74 -11.89 10.92
N SER A 102 -20.89 -12.34 10.41
CA SER A 102 -21.06 -12.83 9.05
C SER A 102 -21.55 -11.72 8.09
N ALA A 103 -21.63 -10.48 8.56
CA ALA A 103 -22.15 -9.37 7.76
C ALA A 103 -21.20 -9.04 6.61
N PRO A 104 -21.74 -8.71 5.43
CA PRO A 104 -20.90 -8.28 4.30
C PRO A 104 -20.07 -7.05 4.67
N GLY A 105 -18.76 -7.09 4.38
CA GLY A 105 -17.83 -6.00 4.66
C GLY A 105 -17.14 -6.04 6.03
N LEU A 106 -17.49 -7.01 6.91
CA LEU A 106 -16.85 -7.23 8.21
C LEU A 106 -15.96 -8.48 8.22
N THR A 107 -15.85 -9.17 7.10
CA THR A 107 -15.00 -10.35 6.95
C THR A 107 -13.61 -9.97 6.47
N ILE A 108 -12.59 -10.71 6.92
CA ILE A 108 -11.22 -10.55 6.40
C ILE A 108 -11.24 -10.80 4.89
N PRO A 109 -10.68 -9.88 4.08
CA PRO A 109 -10.42 -10.16 2.67
C PRO A 109 -9.55 -11.41 2.50
N SER A 110 -9.80 -12.20 1.47
CA SER A 110 -9.24 -13.56 1.32
C SER A 110 -7.70 -13.65 1.24
N CYS A 111 -7.02 -12.55 0.97
CA CYS A 111 -5.56 -12.49 0.89
C CYS A 111 -4.90 -12.22 2.25
N PHE A 112 -5.66 -11.91 3.29
CA PHE A 112 -5.11 -11.75 4.63
C PHE A 112 -5.13 -13.11 5.33
N SER A 113 -4.02 -13.47 5.95
CA SER A 113 -3.96 -14.61 6.85
C SER A 113 -4.77 -14.31 8.13
N ALA A 114 -5.10 -15.35 8.89
CA ALA A 114 -5.94 -15.26 10.09
C ALA A 114 -5.32 -14.48 11.28
N GLU A 115 -4.35 -13.61 11.02
CA GLU A 115 -3.56 -12.90 12.05
C GLU A 115 -4.01 -11.45 12.27
N VAL A 116 -5.18 -11.06 11.77
CA VAL A 116 -5.74 -9.72 12.02
C VAL A 116 -6.44 -9.75 13.38
N ARG A 117 -6.14 -8.77 14.23
CA ARG A 117 -6.78 -8.63 15.54
C ARG A 117 -8.29 -8.41 15.39
N ASP A 118 -9.06 -9.19 16.14
CA ASP A 118 -10.53 -9.07 16.18
C ASP A 118 -10.98 -7.67 16.62
N LYS A 119 -12.07 -7.19 16.02
CA LYS A 119 -12.64 -5.85 16.25
C LYS A 119 -11.65 -4.71 15.99
N SER A 120 -10.79 -4.90 14.97
CA SER A 120 -9.89 -3.88 14.48
C SER A 120 -10.29 -3.44 13.05
N GLU A 121 -9.58 -2.45 12.54
CA GLU A 121 -9.74 -1.99 11.17
C GLU A 121 -8.50 -2.32 10.35
N ILE A 122 -8.71 -2.63 9.08
CA ILE A 122 -7.67 -2.78 8.07
C ILE A 122 -7.68 -1.50 7.25
N LEU A 123 -6.61 -0.71 7.34
CA LEU A 123 -6.46 0.48 6.53
C LEU A 123 -5.76 0.12 5.23
N VAL A 124 -6.36 0.52 4.11
CA VAL A 124 -5.79 0.28 2.77
C VAL A 124 -5.42 1.61 2.12
N VAL A 125 -4.17 1.70 1.69
CA VAL A 125 -3.61 2.86 0.99
C VAL A 125 -3.30 2.44 -0.45
N ARG A 126 -3.69 3.28 -1.41
CA ARG A 126 -3.50 3.05 -2.84
C ARG A 126 -2.83 4.25 -3.47
N HIS A 127 -1.76 3.98 -4.21
CA HIS A 127 -1.01 4.99 -4.94
C HIS A 127 -0.23 4.35 -6.09
N VAL A 128 0.37 5.16 -6.93
CA VAL A 128 1.42 4.69 -7.84
C VAL A 128 2.79 5.11 -7.31
N ASP A 129 3.83 4.38 -7.70
CA ASP A 129 5.22 4.77 -7.40
C ASP A 129 5.48 6.17 -7.99
N PRO A 130 6.12 7.10 -7.27
CA PRO A 130 6.47 8.41 -7.80
C PRO A 130 7.44 8.34 -8.99
N ASN A 131 8.15 7.23 -9.15
CA ASN A 131 9.07 6.99 -10.26
C ASN A 131 8.35 6.24 -11.40
N SER A 132 8.06 6.95 -12.48
CA SER A 132 7.53 6.34 -13.70
C SER A 132 8.61 5.55 -14.44
N VAL A 133 8.17 4.62 -15.28
CA VAL A 133 9.05 3.82 -16.13
C VAL A 133 8.64 3.94 -17.61
N ALA A 134 9.61 3.94 -18.50
CA ALA A 134 9.35 3.85 -19.92
C ALA A 134 8.69 2.50 -20.28
N VAL A 135 7.72 2.50 -21.20
CA VAL A 135 6.98 1.33 -21.64
C VAL A 135 7.84 0.49 -22.60
N THR A 136 8.77 -0.27 -22.04
CA THR A 136 9.74 -1.12 -22.76
C THR A 136 9.71 -2.55 -22.24
N ALA A 137 10.24 -3.49 -23.02
CA ALA A 137 10.34 -4.90 -22.60
C ALA A 137 11.26 -5.09 -21.38
N ALA A 138 12.23 -4.21 -21.18
CA ALA A 138 13.15 -4.25 -20.05
C ALA A 138 12.46 -3.84 -18.75
N ASN A 139 11.58 -2.83 -18.79
CA ASN A 139 10.90 -2.32 -17.62
C ASN A 139 9.59 -3.08 -17.31
N ILE A 140 8.88 -3.51 -18.36
CA ILE A 140 7.61 -4.24 -18.24
C ILE A 140 7.73 -5.52 -19.08
N PRO A 141 8.31 -6.59 -18.52
CA PRO A 141 8.48 -7.86 -19.22
C PRO A 141 7.15 -8.58 -19.44
N THR A 142 7.12 -9.47 -20.42
CA THR A 142 5.96 -10.35 -20.67
C THR A 142 5.71 -11.26 -19.45
N GLY A 143 4.45 -11.40 -19.05
CA GLY A 143 4.07 -12.18 -17.85
C GLY A 143 4.27 -11.42 -16.52
N ASN A 144 4.49 -10.12 -16.59
CA ASN A 144 4.53 -9.27 -15.41
C ASN A 144 3.17 -9.29 -14.67
N THR A 145 3.23 -9.30 -13.34
CA THR A 145 2.04 -9.30 -12.47
C THR A 145 1.76 -7.94 -11.83
N THR A 146 2.74 -7.03 -11.86
CA THR A 146 2.57 -5.68 -11.34
C THR A 146 1.67 -4.87 -12.27
N PRO A 147 0.57 -4.30 -11.80
CA PRO A 147 -0.25 -3.41 -12.62
C PRO A 147 0.43 -2.04 -12.75
N TYR A 148 0.31 -1.45 -13.93
CA TYR A 148 0.83 -0.13 -14.26
C TYR A 148 -0.30 0.78 -14.69
N LEU A 149 -0.29 2.00 -14.17
CA LEU A 149 -1.15 3.09 -14.61
C LEU A 149 -0.41 3.91 -15.66
N GLN A 150 -0.94 4.00 -16.86
CA GLN A 150 -0.47 4.90 -17.90
C GLN A 150 -1.49 6.04 -18.08
N ILE A 151 -1.00 7.26 -18.22
CA ILE A 151 -1.83 8.47 -18.35
C ILE A 151 -1.54 9.08 -19.70
N SER A 152 -2.60 9.40 -20.45
CA SER A 152 -2.46 10.10 -21.72
C SER A 152 -2.10 11.56 -21.50
N GLY A 153 -1.12 12.03 -22.23
CA GLY A 153 -0.86 13.45 -22.44
C GLY A 153 -1.34 13.93 -23.82
N CYS A 154 -2.06 13.09 -24.56
CA CYS A 154 -2.45 13.33 -25.94
C CYS A 154 -3.97 13.48 -26.08
N ASP A 155 -4.45 14.60 -26.59
CA ASP A 155 -5.87 14.88 -26.82
C ASP A 155 -6.50 13.97 -27.89
N LEU A 156 -5.69 13.27 -28.68
CA LEU A 156 -6.15 12.34 -29.71
C LEU A 156 -6.33 10.90 -29.17
N ASP A 157 -5.93 10.63 -27.94
CA ASP A 157 -6.18 9.33 -27.30
C ASP A 157 -7.64 9.28 -26.84
N SER A 158 -8.28 8.12 -27.06
CA SER A 158 -9.68 7.91 -26.66
C SER A 158 -9.85 7.71 -25.13
N LEU A 159 -8.76 7.44 -24.43
CA LEU A 159 -8.75 7.17 -22.99
C LEU A 159 -7.83 8.17 -22.30
N SER A 160 -8.26 8.70 -21.16
CA SER A 160 -7.43 9.59 -20.35
C SER A 160 -6.36 8.85 -19.53
N PHE A 161 -6.64 7.59 -19.20
CA PHE A 161 -5.69 6.70 -18.52
C PHE A 161 -6.00 5.23 -18.84
N ARG A 162 -5.03 4.35 -18.62
CA ARG A 162 -5.16 2.90 -18.75
C ARG A 162 -4.41 2.19 -17.64
N MET A 163 -5.05 1.16 -17.06
CA MET A 163 -4.46 0.26 -16.10
C MET A 163 -4.27 -1.11 -16.74
N SER A 164 -3.04 -1.63 -16.77
CA SER A 164 -2.76 -2.97 -17.28
C SER A 164 -1.49 -3.56 -16.66
N THR A 165 -1.41 -4.88 -16.62
CA THR A 165 -0.19 -5.66 -16.35
C THR A 165 0.57 -5.98 -17.63
N ASP A 166 -0.08 -5.89 -18.79
CA ASP A 166 0.53 -6.17 -20.10
C ASP A 166 0.99 -4.86 -20.76
N ARG A 167 2.27 -4.85 -21.13
CA ARG A 167 2.86 -3.74 -21.89
C ARG A 167 2.16 -3.48 -23.22
N ALA A 168 1.64 -4.51 -23.89
CA ALA A 168 0.94 -4.38 -25.16
C ALA A 168 -0.32 -3.51 -25.08
N ASP A 169 -0.92 -3.45 -23.90
CA ASP A 169 -2.09 -2.61 -23.62
C ASP A 169 -1.75 -1.14 -23.36
N LEU A 170 -0.52 -0.86 -22.93
CA LEU A 170 -0.06 0.48 -22.53
C LEU A 170 0.33 1.27 -23.79
N THR A 171 -0.65 1.81 -24.49
CA THR A 171 -0.52 2.44 -25.80
C THR A 171 -0.80 3.93 -25.80
N LEU A 172 -1.02 4.54 -24.62
CA LEU A 172 -1.28 5.96 -24.50
C LEU A 172 -0.02 6.79 -24.77
N ARG A 173 -0.21 8.00 -25.26
CA ARG A 173 0.87 8.84 -25.81
C ARG A 173 1.16 10.04 -24.93
N GLU A 174 2.37 10.58 -25.06
CA GLU A 174 2.80 11.83 -24.45
C GLU A 174 2.21 13.06 -25.16
N ASN A 175 2.42 14.24 -24.56
CA ASN A 175 2.10 15.54 -25.17
C ASN A 175 2.78 15.71 -26.52
N GLY A 176 2.12 16.42 -27.46
CA GLY A 176 2.65 16.67 -28.76
C GLY A 176 2.48 15.51 -29.75
N CYS A 177 1.55 14.64 -29.51
CA CYS A 177 1.23 13.44 -30.27
C CYS A 177 0.70 13.71 -31.69
N THR A 178 1.44 14.40 -32.53
CA THR A 178 1.10 14.62 -33.93
C THR A 178 1.71 13.54 -34.83
N GLY A 179 0.85 12.66 -35.36
CA GLY A 179 1.24 11.66 -36.35
C GLY A 179 1.89 10.39 -35.82
N ALA A 180 2.60 9.66 -36.71
CA ALA A 180 3.18 8.32 -36.44
C ALA A 180 4.44 8.33 -35.53
N LEU A 181 4.94 9.48 -35.12
CA LEU A 181 6.15 9.66 -34.31
C LEU A 181 5.87 9.99 -32.84
N SER A 182 4.63 9.81 -32.37
CA SER A 182 4.30 10.05 -30.97
C SER A 182 4.95 9.01 -30.05
N THR A 183 5.69 9.48 -29.05
CA THR A 183 6.25 8.63 -27.99
C THR A 183 5.16 8.11 -27.06
N LEU A 184 5.32 6.89 -26.56
CA LEU A 184 4.45 6.35 -25.52
C LEU A 184 4.65 7.11 -24.22
N ALA A 185 3.55 7.43 -23.54
CA ALA A 185 3.60 7.97 -22.19
C ALA A 185 4.21 6.95 -21.23
N GLU A 186 4.91 7.45 -20.23
CA GLU A 186 5.46 6.62 -19.16
C GLU A 186 4.34 5.93 -18.38
N ALA A 187 4.67 4.79 -17.79
CA ALA A 187 3.77 4.02 -16.95
C ALA A 187 4.25 4.04 -15.49
N TRP A 188 3.29 4.04 -14.57
CA TRP A 188 3.50 4.19 -13.14
C TRP A 188 3.13 2.89 -12.44
N PRO A 189 4.08 2.19 -11.75
CA PRO A 189 3.75 0.99 -10.98
C PRO A 189 2.69 1.30 -9.93
N TYR A 190 1.62 0.51 -9.89
CA TYR A 190 0.53 0.68 -8.92
C TYR A 190 0.74 -0.23 -7.72
N THR A 191 0.56 0.34 -6.54
CA THR A 191 0.75 -0.33 -5.25
C THR A 191 -0.51 -0.21 -4.39
N VAL A 192 -0.83 -1.30 -3.70
CA VAL A 192 -1.88 -1.37 -2.68
C VAL A 192 -1.25 -1.90 -1.41
N ASN A 193 -1.18 -1.07 -0.39
CA ASN A 193 -0.67 -1.44 0.92
C ASN A 193 -1.82 -1.55 1.92
N ALA A 194 -1.78 -2.58 2.74
CA ALA A 194 -2.77 -2.81 3.77
C ALA A 194 -2.11 -2.88 5.14
N TYR A 195 -2.59 -2.06 6.05
CA TYR A 195 -2.10 -1.92 7.42
C TYR A 195 -3.14 -2.44 8.39
N PHE A 196 -2.75 -3.35 9.26
CA PHE A 196 -3.61 -3.94 10.27
C PHE A 196 -2.84 -4.26 11.54
N ILE A 197 -3.56 -4.49 12.64
CA ILE A 197 -2.97 -4.88 13.91
C ILE A 197 -3.00 -6.41 13.99
N SER A 198 -1.83 -7.02 14.21
CA SER A 198 -1.72 -8.44 14.54
C SER A 198 -1.99 -8.66 16.04
N PRO A 199 -2.55 -9.83 16.45
CA PRO A 199 -2.76 -10.18 17.84
C PRO A 199 -1.47 -10.23 18.66
#